data_d1228545355619a87a432711bfda64d7
#
_entry.id   d1228545355619a87a432711bfda64d7
#
_cell.length_a   1.000
_cell.length_b   1.000
_cell.length_c   1.000
_cell.angle_alpha   90.00
_cell.angle_beta   90.00
_cell.angle_gamma   90.00
#
_symmetry.space_group_name_H-M   'P 1'
#
loop_
_entity.id
_entity.type
_entity.pdbx_description
1 polymer ?
#
loop_
_entity_poly.entity_id
_entity_poly.type
_entity_poly.pdbx_seq_one_letter_code
_entity_poly.pdbx_strand_id
1 'polypeptide(L)'
;MTRALPPSVETLVITSNTEGMATSSVVLKRSDVERLENTEAGRIAQAAQLVDAEPRPGDLVTTPGLFPRFRWNLAPYLDIGLFDPQDPLRYETGAQLKASYEFMPGLIVSGTIRQRAFGSMEQRGPGIPGQRGEHYTPEEYVSDPANEYLNGVPRVRSDTRMYTGNDSPTIPELTLAWYAQPTEAIYSRVTVGLLERAYGGVSTEVLWKPANSPLAFGAEVNRVKKRDFEDVFGFRDYEVTTGHVSAYYAFDNGFHAQVDVGRYLAGDVGATLSIDREFSNGWRVGAFATKTNVSAARFGILMPTASLFAARAMAEILRTQISAVLARGAP
;
A
#
# COMPACT_ATOMS: atom_id res chain seq x y z
N MET A 1 18.77 -25.74 12.16
CA MET A 1 19.13 -24.38 12.62
C MET A 1 19.92 -24.45 13.94
N THR A 2 19.43 -25.06 14.98
CA THR A 2 20.10 -25.17 16.30
C THR A 2 21.46 -25.87 16.26
N ARG A 3 21.66 -26.87 15.38
CA ARG A 3 22.94 -27.60 15.21
C ARG A 3 24.11 -26.77 14.69
N ALA A 4 23.81 -25.63 14.04
CA ALA A 4 24.84 -24.74 13.52
C ALA A 4 25.31 -23.69 14.53
N LEU A 5 24.66 -23.62 15.71
CA LEU A 5 24.94 -22.64 16.74
C LEU A 5 25.76 -23.22 17.88
N PRO A 6 26.63 -22.43 18.55
CA PRO A 6 27.36 -22.87 19.74
C PRO A 6 26.44 -23.40 20.82
N PRO A 7 26.87 -24.40 21.62
CA PRO A 7 26.06 -24.96 22.71
C PRO A 7 25.65 -23.95 23.78
N SER A 8 26.39 -22.83 23.90
CA SER A 8 26.08 -21.74 24.85
C SER A 8 24.90 -20.87 24.46
N VAL A 9 24.37 -21.01 23.23
CA VAL A 9 23.21 -20.24 22.78
C VAL A 9 21.94 -20.91 23.28
N GLU A 10 21.25 -20.28 24.22
CA GLU A 10 19.99 -20.77 24.81
C GLU A 10 18.75 -20.16 24.17
N THR A 11 18.88 -18.98 23.60
CA THR A 11 17.76 -18.21 23.01
C THR A 11 18.08 -17.83 21.58
N LEU A 12 17.13 -18.07 20.70
CA LEU A 12 17.15 -17.67 19.28
C LEU A 12 16.20 -16.50 19.09
N VAL A 13 16.72 -15.40 18.55
CA VAL A 13 15.91 -14.23 18.20
C VAL A 13 15.96 -14.07 16.69
N ILE A 14 14.80 -14.17 16.05
CA ILE A 14 14.66 -14.01 14.61
C ILE A 14 13.90 -12.71 14.37
N THR A 15 14.59 -11.70 13.87
CA THR A 15 14.00 -10.40 13.60
C THR A 15 13.59 -10.29 12.15
N SER A 16 12.31 -9.95 11.92
CA SER A 16 11.80 -9.61 10.60
C SER A 16 12.21 -8.20 10.23
N ASN A 17 12.68 -8.01 8.99
CA ASN A 17 13.03 -6.69 8.47
C ASN A 17 12.17 -6.39 7.24
N THR A 18 11.49 -5.25 7.27
CA THR A 18 10.67 -4.75 6.16
C THR A 18 11.15 -3.36 5.79
N GLU A 19 11.64 -3.19 4.56
CA GLU A 19 12.15 -1.93 4.02
C GLU A 19 13.16 -1.22 4.96
N GLY A 20 14.08 -2.02 5.53
CA GLY A 20 15.11 -1.52 6.43
C GLY A 20 14.69 -1.32 7.89
N MET A 21 13.42 -1.56 8.23
CA MET A 21 12.89 -1.46 9.61
C MET A 21 12.77 -2.84 10.25
N ALA A 22 13.21 -2.97 11.50
CA ALA A 22 13.01 -4.17 12.30
C ALA A 22 11.57 -4.20 12.84
N THR A 23 10.70 -5.03 12.26
CA THR A 23 9.25 -4.95 12.53
C THR A 23 8.78 -5.77 13.70
N SER A 24 9.35 -6.95 13.91
CA SER A 24 9.05 -7.83 15.02
C SER A 24 10.14 -8.87 15.20
N SER A 25 10.29 -9.37 16.40
CA SER A 25 11.20 -10.45 16.71
C SER A 25 10.45 -11.67 17.26
N VAL A 26 10.77 -12.84 16.72
CA VAL A 26 10.32 -14.11 17.22
C VAL A 26 11.40 -14.66 18.13
N VAL A 27 11.09 -14.82 19.41
CA VAL A 27 11.99 -15.35 20.44
C VAL A 27 11.64 -16.81 20.69
N LEU A 28 12.63 -17.68 20.51
CA LEU A 28 12.52 -19.13 20.66
C LEU A 28 13.57 -19.62 21.67
N LYS A 29 13.17 -20.48 22.60
CA LYS A 29 14.13 -21.20 23.43
C LYS A 29 14.69 -22.38 22.65
N ARG A 30 16.00 -22.54 22.65
CA ARG A 30 16.68 -23.66 21.99
C ARG A 30 16.12 -25.00 22.41
N SER A 31 15.89 -25.20 23.70
CA SER A 31 15.33 -26.43 24.26
C SER A 31 13.96 -26.81 23.69
N ASP A 32 13.11 -25.81 23.42
CA ASP A 32 11.79 -26.04 22.83
C ASP A 32 11.90 -26.40 21.34
N VAL A 33 12.80 -25.75 20.60
CA VAL A 33 13.06 -26.08 19.20
C VAL A 33 13.59 -27.51 19.09
N GLU A 34 14.61 -27.90 19.87
CA GLU A 34 15.21 -29.23 19.83
C GLU A 34 14.21 -30.34 20.23
N ARG A 35 13.32 -30.04 21.17
CA ARG A 35 12.28 -30.98 21.61
C ARG A 35 11.19 -31.18 20.56
N LEU A 36 10.76 -30.11 19.90
CA LEU A 36 9.59 -30.09 19.00
C LEU A 36 9.97 -30.34 17.54
N GLU A 37 11.23 -30.10 17.12
CA GLU A 37 11.70 -30.21 15.76
C GLU A 37 11.36 -31.54 15.08
N ASN A 38 11.52 -32.65 15.84
CA ASN A 38 11.34 -34.00 15.32
C ASN A 38 10.00 -34.65 15.70
N THR A 39 9.20 -34.02 16.56
CA THR A 39 7.93 -34.59 17.05
C THR A 39 6.71 -33.81 16.57
N GLU A 40 6.68 -32.50 16.82
CA GLU A 40 5.54 -31.68 16.61
C GLU A 40 5.98 -30.28 16.13
N ALA A 41 6.61 -30.19 14.94
CA ALA A 41 7.18 -28.95 14.43
C ALA A 41 6.16 -27.78 14.38
N GLY A 42 4.88 -28.07 14.17
CA GLY A 42 3.81 -27.05 14.20
C GLY A 42 3.65 -26.36 15.56
N ARG A 43 4.03 -27.02 16.66
CA ARG A 43 3.97 -26.43 18.02
C ARG A 43 5.13 -25.50 18.34
N ILE A 44 6.17 -25.47 17.51
CA ILE A 44 7.26 -24.48 17.67
C ILE A 44 6.69 -23.06 17.59
N ALA A 45 5.74 -22.82 16.68
CA ALA A 45 5.09 -21.53 16.57
C ALA A 45 4.29 -21.13 17.83
N GLN A 46 3.70 -22.12 18.53
CA GLN A 46 2.97 -21.88 19.78
C GLN A 46 3.91 -21.59 20.96
N ALA A 47 5.11 -22.19 20.96
CA ALA A 47 6.14 -21.94 21.97
C ALA A 47 6.91 -20.62 21.73
N ALA A 48 6.81 -20.05 20.54
CA ALA A 48 7.46 -18.80 20.17
C ALA A 48 6.82 -17.61 20.88
N GLN A 49 7.65 -16.65 21.30
CA GLN A 49 7.19 -15.36 21.77
C GLN A 49 7.40 -14.32 20.68
N LEU A 50 6.36 -13.58 20.33
CA LEU A 50 6.46 -12.43 19.44
C LEU A 50 6.65 -11.17 20.30
N VAL A 51 7.68 -10.42 20.02
CA VAL A 51 7.98 -9.16 20.73
C VAL A 51 8.29 -8.07 19.71
N ASP A 52 8.18 -6.82 20.15
CA ASP A 52 8.65 -5.69 19.36
C ASP A 52 10.14 -5.86 19.08
N ALA A 53 10.55 -5.55 17.85
CA ALA A 53 11.96 -5.62 17.51
C ALA A 53 12.66 -4.35 17.98
N GLU A 54 13.66 -4.50 18.83
CA GLU A 54 14.54 -3.39 19.17
C GLU A 54 15.41 -3.03 17.97
N PRO A 55 15.43 -1.77 17.52
CA PRO A 55 16.35 -1.34 16.48
C PRO A 55 17.77 -1.27 17.05
N ARG A 56 18.47 -2.39 17.13
CA ARG A 56 19.87 -2.46 17.56
C ARG A 56 20.78 -2.76 16.37
N PRO A 57 21.42 -1.75 15.77
CA PRO A 57 22.32 -1.99 14.62
C PRO A 57 23.50 -2.91 14.93
N GLY A 58 23.88 -3.07 16.22
CA GLY A 58 25.03 -3.89 16.61
C GLY A 58 24.77 -5.38 16.79
N ASP A 59 23.51 -5.80 17.01
CA ASP A 59 23.17 -7.19 17.30
C ASP A 59 22.72 -7.98 16.06
N LEU A 60 22.53 -7.30 14.92
CA LEU A 60 22.14 -7.94 13.67
C LEU A 60 23.37 -8.42 12.90
N VAL A 61 23.50 -9.74 12.76
CA VAL A 61 24.47 -10.31 11.82
C VAL A 61 23.94 -10.07 10.41
N THR A 62 24.45 -9.03 9.77
CA THR A 62 24.12 -8.70 8.38
C THR A 62 25.12 -9.36 7.43
N THR A 63 24.64 -9.83 6.29
CA THR A 63 25.52 -10.35 5.25
C THR A 63 26.35 -9.19 4.66
N PRO A 64 27.69 -9.32 4.57
CA PRO A 64 28.52 -8.29 3.94
C PRO A 64 28.06 -8.03 2.49
N GLY A 65 28.03 -6.77 2.09
CA GLY A 65 27.61 -6.39 0.73
C GLY A 65 26.08 -6.41 0.51
N LEU A 66 25.27 -6.43 1.58
CA LEU A 66 23.82 -6.39 1.46
C LEU A 66 23.30 -5.10 0.81
N PHE A 67 24.02 -4.00 1.01
CA PHE A 67 23.69 -2.68 0.44
C PHE A 67 24.86 -2.14 -0.40
N PRO A 68 24.56 -1.35 -1.46
CA PRO A 68 23.24 -1.02 -2.01
C PRO A 68 22.57 -2.23 -2.65
N ARG A 69 21.25 -2.32 -2.58
CA ARG A 69 20.48 -3.44 -3.13
C ARG A 69 19.66 -2.99 -4.34
N PHE A 70 19.91 -3.62 -5.47
CA PHE A 70 19.12 -3.44 -6.68
C PHE A 70 18.19 -4.64 -6.89
N ARG A 71 16.92 -4.37 -7.12
CA ARG A 71 15.90 -5.37 -7.46
C ARG A 71 15.13 -4.90 -8.68
N TRP A 72 14.84 -5.81 -9.58
CA TRP A 72 13.98 -5.53 -10.72
C TRP A 72 13.12 -6.74 -11.06
N ASN A 73 12.01 -6.47 -11.72
CA ASN A 73 11.07 -7.48 -12.15
C ASN A 73 10.43 -7.02 -13.46
N LEU A 74 10.49 -7.87 -14.48
CA LEU A 74 9.77 -7.69 -15.73
C LEU A 74 8.62 -8.70 -15.77
N ALA A 75 7.40 -8.22 -15.91
CA ALA A 75 6.21 -9.05 -15.89
C ALA A 75 5.12 -8.49 -16.84
N PRO A 76 4.21 -9.31 -17.33
CA PRO A 76 3.00 -8.81 -17.95
C PRO A 76 2.13 -8.10 -16.91
N TYR A 77 1.32 -7.13 -17.36
CA TYR A 77 0.29 -6.52 -16.53
C TYR A 77 -1.07 -6.63 -17.21
N LEU A 78 -2.12 -6.61 -16.40
CA LEU A 78 -3.50 -6.54 -16.81
C LEU A 78 -4.21 -5.51 -15.94
N ASP A 79 -4.69 -4.43 -16.56
CA ASP A 79 -5.60 -3.47 -15.94
C ASP A 79 -7.02 -3.75 -16.45
N ILE A 80 -7.99 -3.78 -15.53
CA ILE A 80 -9.40 -4.04 -15.86
C ILE A 80 -10.23 -2.87 -15.35
N GLY A 81 -11.01 -2.27 -16.23
CA GLY A 81 -12.04 -1.29 -15.91
C GLY A 81 -13.42 -1.93 -15.96
N LEU A 82 -14.16 -1.85 -14.85
CA LEU A 82 -15.48 -2.43 -14.72
C LEU A 82 -16.55 -1.33 -14.59
N PHE A 83 -17.78 -1.69 -14.98
CA PHE A 83 -18.99 -0.88 -14.74
C PHE A 83 -19.03 0.48 -15.44
N ASP A 84 -18.33 0.63 -16.55
CA ASP A 84 -18.55 1.76 -17.44
C ASP A 84 -19.91 1.59 -18.15
N PRO A 85 -20.78 2.62 -18.19
CA PRO A 85 -22.10 2.51 -18.80
C PRO A 85 -22.09 2.18 -20.29
N GLN A 86 -21.02 2.52 -21.03
CA GLN A 86 -20.89 2.27 -22.45
C GLN A 86 -20.13 0.99 -22.74
N ASP A 87 -19.04 0.74 -21.99
CA ASP A 87 -18.18 -0.43 -22.10
C ASP A 87 -18.04 -1.10 -20.74
N PRO A 88 -18.95 -1.99 -20.36
CA PRO A 88 -19.01 -2.56 -19.01
C PRO A 88 -17.75 -3.27 -18.56
N LEU A 89 -16.97 -3.78 -19.52
CA LEU A 89 -15.69 -4.44 -19.28
C LEU A 89 -14.66 -3.89 -20.27
N ARG A 90 -13.66 -3.19 -19.72
CA ARG A 90 -12.50 -2.72 -20.49
C ARG A 90 -11.24 -3.29 -19.88
N TYR A 91 -10.26 -3.53 -20.71
CA TYR A 91 -8.98 -4.03 -20.25
C TYR A 91 -7.83 -3.42 -21.05
N GLU A 92 -6.68 -3.41 -20.42
CA GLU A 92 -5.40 -3.06 -21.03
C GLU A 92 -4.36 -4.05 -20.52
N THR A 93 -3.56 -4.58 -21.44
CA THR A 93 -2.46 -5.48 -21.10
C THR A 93 -1.19 -5.07 -21.82
N GLY A 94 -0.06 -5.46 -21.24
CA GLY A 94 1.26 -5.14 -21.78
C GLY A 94 2.36 -5.66 -20.87
N ALA A 95 3.53 -5.07 -21.00
CA ALA A 95 4.69 -5.38 -20.18
C ALA A 95 4.96 -4.26 -19.17
N GLN A 96 5.33 -4.62 -17.95
CA GLN A 96 5.78 -3.67 -16.92
C GLN A 96 7.16 -4.07 -16.40
N LEU A 97 8.03 -3.08 -16.30
CA LEU A 97 9.32 -3.18 -15.61
C LEU A 97 9.19 -2.42 -14.28
N LYS A 98 9.34 -3.13 -13.18
CA LYS A 98 9.48 -2.52 -11.85
C LYS A 98 10.93 -2.61 -11.43
N ALA A 99 11.48 -1.51 -10.93
CA ALA A 99 12.84 -1.47 -10.41
C ALA A 99 12.86 -0.73 -9.07
N SER A 100 13.74 -1.17 -8.17
CA SER A 100 14.02 -0.48 -6.91
C SER A 100 15.51 -0.55 -6.59
N TYR A 101 15.99 0.52 -6.03
CA TYR A 101 17.37 0.63 -5.56
C TYR A 101 17.36 1.13 -4.12
N GLU A 102 17.83 0.28 -3.21
CA GLU A 102 17.96 0.58 -1.80
C GLU A 102 19.40 1.00 -1.51
N PHE A 103 19.61 2.29 -1.27
CA PHE A 103 20.93 2.87 -1.03
C PHE A 103 21.51 2.46 0.32
N MET A 104 20.69 2.52 1.33
CA MET A 104 20.94 2.12 2.70
C MET A 104 19.62 1.63 3.31
N PRO A 105 19.63 0.94 4.45
CA PRO A 105 18.39 0.50 5.11
C PRO A 105 17.35 1.62 5.18
N GLY A 106 16.21 1.37 4.55
CA GLY A 106 15.09 2.29 4.57
C GLY A 106 15.09 3.43 3.56
N LEU A 107 16.19 3.69 2.83
CA LEU A 107 16.22 4.73 1.78
C LEU A 107 16.17 4.09 0.39
N ILE A 108 15.02 4.19 -0.26
CA ILE A 108 14.68 3.43 -1.46
C ILE A 108 14.18 4.36 -2.57
N VAL A 109 14.78 4.25 -3.74
CA VAL A 109 14.20 4.74 -5.00
C VAL A 109 13.48 3.58 -5.67
N SER A 110 12.25 3.79 -6.09
CA SER A 110 11.48 2.79 -6.83
C SER A 110 10.72 3.41 -7.99
N GLY A 111 10.54 2.63 -9.06
CA GLY A 111 9.79 3.09 -10.22
C GLY A 111 9.20 1.93 -11.01
N THR A 112 8.18 2.28 -11.78
CA THR A 112 7.51 1.36 -12.68
C THR A 112 7.40 2.00 -14.05
N ILE A 113 7.84 1.28 -15.09
CA ILE A 113 7.62 1.64 -16.49
C ILE A 113 6.67 0.62 -17.08
N ARG A 114 5.67 1.08 -17.83
CA ARG A 114 4.71 0.22 -18.52
C ARG A 114 4.68 0.52 -20.00
N GLN A 115 4.62 -0.52 -20.81
CA GLN A 115 4.38 -0.45 -22.23
C GLN A 115 3.11 -1.23 -22.54
N ARG A 116 2.10 -0.55 -23.07
CA ARG A 116 0.88 -1.17 -23.56
C ARG A 116 1.18 -2.04 -24.79
N ALA A 117 0.55 -3.20 -24.88
CA ALA A 117 0.59 -4.07 -26.05
C ALA A 117 -0.75 -4.04 -26.80
N PHE A 118 -1.85 -4.27 -26.10
CA PHE A 118 -3.20 -4.21 -26.64
C PHE A 118 -4.25 -4.08 -25.53
N GLY A 119 -5.48 -3.77 -25.91
CA GLY A 119 -6.62 -3.66 -25.01
C GLY A 119 -7.71 -2.77 -25.56
N SER A 120 -8.86 -2.76 -24.91
CA SER A 120 -10.01 -1.93 -25.24
C SER A 120 -10.04 -0.59 -24.47
N MET A 121 -9.07 -0.36 -23.57
CA MET A 121 -8.94 0.94 -22.93
C MET A 121 -8.43 1.98 -23.91
N GLU A 122 -9.15 3.08 -24.02
CA GLU A 122 -8.80 4.24 -24.83
C GLU A 122 -8.68 5.45 -23.93
N GLN A 123 -7.77 6.37 -24.28
CA GLN A 123 -7.68 7.67 -23.64
C GLN A 123 -8.97 8.46 -23.95
N ARG A 124 -9.69 8.80 -22.89
CA ARG A 124 -10.99 9.48 -23.02
C ARG A 124 -11.26 10.32 -21.79
N GLY A 125 -11.84 11.48 -22.00
CA GLY A 125 -12.30 12.34 -20.91
C GLY A 125 -13.46 11.72 -20.11
N PRO A 126 -13.83 12.32 -18.99
CA PRO A 126 -14.99 11.92 -18.22
C PRO A 126 -16.30 12.18 -18.94
N GLY A 127 -17.40 11.63 -18.43
CA GLY A 127 -18.75 11.88 -18.97
C GLY A 127 -19.15 13.36 -18.92
N ILE A 128 -19.83 13.81 -19.98
CA ILE A 128 -20.32 15.17 -20.13
C ILE A 128 -21.60 15.34 -19.27
N PRO A 129 -21.66 16.35 -18.39
CA PRO A 129 -22.83 16.59 -17.55
C PRO A 129 -24.09 16.82 -18.39
N GLY A 130 -25.17 16.07 -18.07
CA GLY A 130 -26.45 16.17 -18.76
C GLY A 130 -26.54 15.42 -20.09
N GLN A 131 -25.44 14.89 -20.61
CA GLN A 131 -25.41 14.10 -21.85
C GLN A 131 -25.12 12.62 -21.51
N ARG A 132 -26.16 11.82 -21.54
CA ARG A 132 -26.05 10.41 -21.15
C ARG A 132 -25.28 9.60 -22.19
N GLY A 133 -24.18 8.99 -21.75
CA GLY A 133 -23.34 8.14 -22.58
C GLY A 133 -22.30 8.90 -23.41
N GLU A 134 -22.26 10.23 -23.38
CA GLU A 134 -21.22 11.01 -24.05
C GLU A 134 -20.08 11.36 -23.12
N HIS A 135 -18.89 11.44 -23.68
CA HIS A 135 -17.64 11.76 -22.97
C HIS A 135 -16.91 12.86 -23.73
N TYR A 136 -16.16 13.66 -22.99
CA TYR A 136 -15.20 14.57 -23.60
C TYR A 136 -14.15 13.79 -24.39
N THR A 137 -13.75 14.31 -25.55
CA THR A 137 -12.46 13.94 -26.14
C THR A 137 -11.32 14.42 -25.23
N PRO A 138 -10.10 13.88 -25.35
CA PRO A 138 -8.95 14.40 -24.60
C PRO A 138 -8.73 15.89 -24.82
N GLU A 139 -8.81 16.36 -26.05
CA GLU A 139 -8.61 17.77 -26.43
C GLU A 139 -9.69 18.67 -25.83
N GLU A 140 -10.96 18.31 -25.93
CA GLU A 140 -12.07 19.05 -25.32
C GLU A 140 -11.94 19.12 -23.80
N TYR A 141 -11.52 18.01 -23.16
CA TYR A 141 -11.37 17.97 -21.72
C TYR A 141 -10.27 18.90 -21.21
N VAL A 142 -9.15 18.93 -21.94
CA VAL A 142 -7.98 19.75 -21.56
C VAL A 142 -8.17 21.21 -21.90
N SER A 143 -8.95 21.54 -22.96
CA SER A 143 -9.10 22.90 -23.47
C SER A 143 -9.79 23.85 -22.50
N ASP A 144 -10.65 23.37 -21.61
CA ASP A 144 -11.35 24.19 -20.62
C ASP A 144 -11.09 23.66 -19.19
N PRO A 145 -10.37 24.41 -18.34
CA PRO A 145 -10.14 24.04 -16.94
C PRO A 145 -11.41 23.78 -16.12
N ALA A 146 -12.55 24.36 -16.53
CA ALA A 146 -13.84 24.12 -15.87
C ALA A 146 -14.29 22.65 -15.98
N ASN A 147 -13.86 21.94 -17.02
CA ASN A 147 -14.15 20.52 -17.20
C ASN A 147 -13.52 19.63 -16.11
N GLU A 148 -12.48 20.12 -15.42
CA GLU A 148 -11.89 19.41 -14.26
C GLU A 148 -12.80 19.39 -13.02
N TYR A 149 -13.93 20.08 -13.08
CA TYR A 149 -14.90 20.15 -12.00
C TYR A 149 -16.26 19.58 -12.43
N LEU A 150 -16.96 19.01 -11.49
CA LEU A 150 -18.35 18.60 -11.64
C LEU A 150 -19.15 19.20 -10.49
N ASN A 151 -20.04 20.15 -10.82
CA ASN A 151 -20.83 20.87 -9.80
C ASN A 151 -19.97 21.50 -8.69
N GLY A 152 -18.81 22.07 -9.06
CA GLY A 152 -17.87 22.70 -8.13
C GLY A 152 -16.99 21.73 -7.35
N VAL A 153 -17.12 20.42 -7.57
CA VAL A 153 -16.26 19.38 -6.97
C VAL A 153 -15.20 18.96 -7.98
N PRO A 154 -13.90 18.96 -7.60
CA PRO A 154 -12.84 18.54 -8.51
C PRO A 154 -12.98 17.06 -8.93
N ARG A 155 -12.72 16.78 -10.19
CA ARG A 155 -12.70 15.42 -10.74
C ARG A 155 -11.37 14.75 -10.41
N VAL A 156 -11.31 14.05 -9.28
CA VAL A 156 -10.07 13.45 -8.76
C VAL A 156 -9.86 12.00 -9.20
N ARG A 157 -10.95 11.34 -9.65
CA ARG A 157 -10.90 9.92 -10.10
C ARG A 157 -11.75 9.63 -11.34
N SER A 158 -12.70 10.49 -11.67
CA SER A 158 -13.58 10.27 -12.84
C SER A 158 -12.87 10.46 -14.18
N ASP A 159 -11.68 11.03 -14.17
CA ASP A 159 -10.82 11.27 -15.34
C ASP A 159 -9.59 10.33 -15.42
N THR A 160 -9.59 9.26 -14.66
CA THR A 160 -8.50 8.25 -14.71
C THR A 160 -8.30 7.63 -16.08
N ARG A 161 -9.33 7.67 -16.94
CA ARG A 161 -9.25 7.23 -18.35
C ARG A 161 -8.28 8.06 -19.18
N MET A 162 -8.02 9.31 -18.79
CA MET A 162 -7.04 10.18 -19.45
C MET A 162 -5.60 9.66 -19.33
N TYR A 163 -5.34 8.81 -18.35
CA TYR A 163 -4.02 8.18 -18.11
C TYR A 163 -3.93 6.74 -18.64
N THR A 164 -4.92 6.27 -19.42
CA THR A 164 -4.99 4.90 -19.95
C THR A 164 -5.06 4.90 -21.47
N GLY A 165 -4.78 3.76 -22.09
CA GLY A 165 -4.89 3.62 -23.55
C GLY A 165 -3.79 4.29 -24.35
N ASN A 166 -2.72 4.76 -23.70
CA ASN A 166 -1.60 5.39 -24.36
C ASN A 166 -0.65 4.34 -24.94
N ASP A 167 -0.30 4.46 -26.23
CA ASP A 167 0.63 3.56 -26.91
C ASP A 167 2.11 3.86 -26.60
N SER A 168 2.41 5.02 -26.02
CA SER A 168 3.74 5.37 -25.53
C SER A 168 4.03 4.74 -24.17
N PRO A 169 5.32 4.51 -23.82
CA PRO A 169 5.69 4.06 -22.48
C PRO A 169 5.19 5.04 -21.41
N THR A 170 4.63 4.53 -20.34
CA THR A 170 4.14 5.33 -19.21
C THR A 170 4.91 5.04 -17.94
N ILE A 171 5.03 6.03 -17.05
CA ILE A 171 5.63 5.89 -15.73
C ILE A 171 4.53 6.12 -14.68
N PRO A 172 3.80 5.05 -14.27
CA PRO A 172 2.74 5.18 -13.28
C PRO A 172 3.25 5.64 -11.91
N GLU A 173 4.48 5.27 -11.56
CA GLU A 173 5.06 5.54 -10.25
C GLU A 173 6.58 5.73 -10.38
N LEU A 174 7.11 6.75 -9.70
CA LEU A 174 8.56 6.98 -9.54
C LEU A 174 8.77 7.75 -8.24
N THR A 175 9.31 7.09 -7.22
CA THR A 175 9.36 7.61 -5.85
C THR A 175 10.72 7.44 -5.21
N LEU A 176 11.07 8.38 -4.33
CA LEU A 176 12.08 8.25 -3.30
C LEU A 176 11.36 8.14 -1.96
N ALA A 177 11.56 7.04 -1.25
CA ALA A 177 10.97 6.78 0.06
C ALA A 177 12.05 6.60 1.11
N TRP A 178 11.82 7.20 2.28
CA TRP A 178 12.60 6.98 3.48
C TRP A 178 11.72 6.39 4.56
N TYR A 179 12.06 5.18 4.97
CA TYR A 179 11.44 4.43 6.06
C TYR A 179 12.31 4.51 7.30
N ALA A 180 11.71 4.77 8.44
CA ALA A 180 12.41 4.82 9.70
C ALA A 180 11.55 4.22 10.83
N GLN A 181 12.20 3.67 11.83
CA GLN A 181 11.61 3.13 13.04
C GLN A 181 12.14 3.93 14.24
N PRO A 182 11.49 5.06 14.62
CA PRO A 182 11.95 5.90 15.73
C PRO A 182 11.94 5.20 17.08
N THR A 183 11.01 4.28 17.30
CA THR A 183 10.92 3.42 18.50
C THR A 183 10.49 2.02 18.12
N GLU A 184 10.53 1.09 19.05
CA GLU A 184 10.18 -0.32 18.83
C GLU A 184 8.80 -0.54 18.20
N ALA A 185 7.83 0.32 18.54
CA ALA A 185 6.45 0.20 18.08
C ALA A 185 6.00 1.34 17.13
N ILE A 186 6.89 2.29 16.81
CA ILE A 186 6.56 3.42 15.92
C ILE A 186 7.34 3.28 14.62
N TYR A 187 6.62 3.30 13.52
CA TYR A 187 7.13 3.25 12.16
C TYR A 187 6.77 4.55 11.44
N SER A 188 7.68 5.07 10.64
CA SER A 188 7.46 6.29 9.88
C SER A 188 7.96 6.16 8.45
N ARG A 189 7.35 6.93 7.56
CA ARG A 189 7.71 6.99 6.16
C ARG A 189 7.54 8.40 5.62
N VAL A 190 8.48 8.81 4.79
CA VAL A 190 8.35 9.99 3.94
C VAL A 190 8.61 9.56 2.51
N THR A 191 7.72 9.90 1.60
CA THR A 191 7.85 9.56 0.17
C THR A 191 7.65 10.82 -0.66
N VAL A 192 8.49 11.00 -1.68
CA VAL A 192 8.39 12.11 -2.63
C VAL A 192 8.51 11.58 -4.06
N GLY A 193 7.78 12.19 -4.98
CA GLY A 193 7.84 11.87 -6.41
C GLY A 193 6.49 11.69 -7.07
N LEU A 194 6.44 10.90 -8.12
CA LEU A 194 5.22 10.48 -8.79
C LEU A 194 4.62 9.33 -7.97
N LEU A 195 3.70 9.67 -7.07
CA LEU A 195 3.16 8.72 -6.07
C LEU A 195 2.23 7.69 -6.69
N GLU A 196 1.55 8.10 -7.76
CA GLU A 196 0.65 7.24 -8.54
C GLU A 196 0.47 7.79 -9.95
N ARG A 197 -0.34 7.10 -10.76
CA ARG A 197 -0.61 7.48 -12.15
C ARG A 197 -1.13 8.92 -12.30
N ALA A 198 -2.01 9.37 -11.38
CA ALA A 198 -2.68 10.67 -11.48
C ALA A 198 -2.12 11.75 -10.56
N TYR A 199 -1.29 11.39 -9.57
CA TYR A 199 -0.80 12.35 -8.58
C TYR A 199 0.68 12.17 -8.27
N GLY A 200 1.37 13.30 -8.12
CA GLY A 200 2.72 13.38 -7.58
C GLY A 200 2.78 14.38 -6.44
N GLY A 201 3.81 14.28 -5.60
CA GLY A 201 3.96 15.15 -4.45
C GLY A 201 4.72 14.51 -3.31
N VAL A 202 4.33 14.86 -2.08
CA VAL A 202 4.92 14.36 -0.84
C VAL A 202 3.87 13.66 -0.01
N SER A 203 4.24 12.50 0.53
CA SER A 203 3.43 11.69 1.46
C SER A 203 4.23 11.41 2.70
N THR A 204 3.65 11.67 3.88
CA THR A 204 4.21 11.34 5.19
C THR A 204 3.25 10.47 5.97
N GLU A 205 3.77 9.47 6.66
CA GLU A 205 2.96 8.54 7.43
C GLU A 205 3.69 8.15 8.72
N VAL A 206 2.93 8.00 9.80
CA VAL A 206 3.38 7.45 11.07
C VAL A 206 2.39 6.37 11.50
N LEU A 207 2.92 5.22 11.90
CA LEU A 207 2.14 4.09 12.39
C LEU A 207 2.66 3.68 13.77
N TRP A 208 1.78 3.65 14.76
CA TRP A 208 2.03 3.00 16.05
C TRP A 208 1.42 1.60 16.02
N LYS A 209 2.24 0.56 16.14
CA LYS A 209 1.82 -0.84 16.09
C LYS A 209 2.73 -1.72 16.94
N PRO A 210 2.40 -1.93 18.23
CA PRO A 210 3.08 -2.92 19.05
C PRO A 210 2.83 -4.35 18.55
N ALA A 211 3.83 -5.20 18.62
CA ALA A 211 3.77 -6.58 18.10
C ALA A 211 2.66 -7.42 18.75
N ASN A 212 2.43 -7.24 20.05
CA ASN A 212 1.45 -8.01 20.80
C ASN A 212 0.08 -7.31 20.97
N SER A 213 -0.15 -6.20 20.28
CA SER A 213 -1.42 -5.47 20.35
C SER A 213 -2.31 -5.79 19.16
N PRO A 214 -3.60 -6.11 19.36
CA PRO A 214 -4.56 -6.17 18.26
C PRO A 214 -4.89 -4.78 17.69
N LEU A 215 -4.52 -3.72 18.41
CA LEU A 215 -4.80 -2.33 18.09
C LEU A 215 -3.57 -1.66 17.48
N ALA A 216 -3.79 -0.86 16.42
CA ALA A 216 -2.80 0.04 15.86
C ALA A 216 -3.44 1.39 15.52
N PHE A 217 -2.62 2.45 15.51
CA PHE A 217 -3.03 3.78 15.10
C PHE A 217 -2.09 4.32 14.03
N GLY A 218 -2.66 4.95 13.03
CA GLY A 218 -1.93 5.60 11.96
C GLY A 218 -2.32 7.06 11.80
N ALA A 219 -1.41 7.84 11.27
CA ALA A 219 -1.69 9.18 10.78
C ALA A 219 -0.92 9.41 9.49
N GLU A 220 -1.57 9.97 8.48
CA GLU A 220 -0.93 10.34 7.23
C GLU A 220 -1.28 11.77 6.83
N VAL A 221 -0.33 12.42 6.17
CA VAL A 221 -0.53 13.71 5.51
C VAL A 221 0.13 13.66 4.14
N ASN A 222 -0.62 14.04 3.10
CA ASN A 222 -0.16 14.05 1.73
C ASN A 222 -0.40 15.43 1.14
N ARG A 223 0.61 16.03 0.51
CA ARG A 223 0.46 17.20 -0.34
C ARG A 223 0.72 16.78 -1.77
N VAL A 224 -0.32 16.77 -2.58
CA VAL A 224 -0.27 16.21 -3.93
C VAL A 224 -0.81 17.17 -4.96
N LYS A 225 -0.23 17.09 -6.14
CA LYS A 225 -0.64 17.83 -7.32
C LYS A 225 -1.00 16.85 -8.41
N LYS A 226 -2.05 17.17 -9.17
CA LYS A 226 -2.52 16.35 -10.29
C LYS A 226 -1.48 16.36 -11.39
N ARG A 227 -1.14 15.19 -11.92
CA ARG A 227 -0.19 15.05 -13.03
C ARG A 227 -0.82 15.45 -14.35
N ASP A 228 -0.01 15.88 -15.26
CA ASP A 228 -0.43 16.08 -16.65
C ASP A 228 -0.79 14.75 -17.31
N PHE A 229 -1.64 14.78 -18.35
CA PHE A 229 -2.10 13.58 -19.04
C PHE A 229 -1.12 13.09 -20.09
N GLU A 230 -0.30 13.99 -20.64
CA GLU A 230 0.63 13.74 -21.73
C GLU A 230 2.09 13.85 -21.26
N ASP A 231 2.40 14.86 -20.44
CA ASP A 231 3.76 15.05 -19.92
C ASP A 231 3.98 14.21 -18.66
N VAL A 232 4.95 13.31 -18.74
CA VAL A 232 5.30 12.40 -17.63
C VAL A 232 5.66 13.15 -16.35
N PHE A 233 6.33 14.30 -16.45
CA PHE A 233 6.77 15.11 -15.31
C PHE A 233 5.99 16.42 -15.16
N GLY A 234 4.99 16.63 -16.02
CA GLY A 234 4.10 17.77 -15.95
C GLY A 234 3.05 17.65 -14.85
N PHE A 235 2.55 18.79 -14.41
CA PHE A 235 1.48 18.88 -13.41
C PHE A 235 0.44 19.90 -13.86
N ARG A 236 -0.81 19.57 -13.59
CA ARG A 236 -1.96 20.46 -13.76
C ARG A 236 -2.14 21.35 -12.54
N ASP A 237 -3.11 22.26 -12.57
CA ASP A 237 -3.30 23.26 -11.50
C ASP A 237 -3.89 22.69 -10.21
N TYR A 238 -4.61 21.57 -10.29
CA TYR A 238 -5.24 20.99 -9.11
C TYR A 238 -4.22 20.45 -8.10
N GLU A 239 -4.22 21.06 -6.92
CA GLU A 239 -3.37 20.70 -5.80
C GLU A 239 -4.22 20.56 -4.53
N VAL A 240 -3.92 19.56 -3.69
CA VAL A 240 -4.65 19.33 -2.46
C VAL A 240 -3.74 18.76 -1.38
N THR A 241 -4.02 19.15 -0.13
CA THR A 241 -3.49 18.48 1.05
C THR A 241 -4.56 17.54 1.59
N THR A 242 -4.26 16.25 1.63
CA THR A 242 -5.10 15.21 2.25
C THR A 242 -4.45 14.72 3.52
N GLY A 243 -5.20 14.04 4.37
CA GLY A 243 -4.66 13.39 5.55
C GLY A 243 -5.73 12.71 6.35
N HIS A 244 -5.36 11.58 6.96
CA HIS A 244 -6.26 10.76 7.75
C HIS A 244 -5.60 10.36 9.06
N VAL A 245 -6.41 10.27 10.10
CA VAL A 245 -6.08 9.53 11.31
C VAL A 245 -6.84 8.22 11.25
N SER A 246 -6.12 7.12 11.47
CA SER A 246 -6.64 5.77 11.28
C SER A 246 -6.51 4.95 12.55
N ALA A 247 -7.52 4.18 12.87
CA ALA A 247 -7.50 3.15 13.91
C ALA A 247 -7.75 1.79 13.27
N TYR A 248 -6.92 0.82 13.63
CA TYR A 248 -6.99 -0.56 13.13
C TYR A 248 -7.17 -1.52 14.28
N TYR A 249 -8.06 -2.49 14.12
CA TYR A 249 -8.28 -3.54 15.10
C TYR A 249 -8.34 -4.91 14.44
N ALA A 250 -7.52 -5.84 14.93
CA ALA A 250 -7.51 -7.24 14.49
C ALA A 250 -8.26 -8.10 15.52
N PHE A 251 -9.32 -8.77 15.07
CA PHE A 251 -10.08 -9.72 15.89
C PHE A 251 -9.45 -11.12 15.79
N ASP A 252 -9.55 -11.91 16.85
CA ASP A 252 -8.96 -13.26 16.91
C ASP A 252 -9.56 -14.24 15.87
N ASN A 253 -10.71 -13.94 15.31
CA ASN A 253 -11.43 -14.76 14.32
C ASN A 253 -11.09 -14.44 12.86
N GLY A 254 -10.02 -13.68 12.61
CA GLY A 254 -9.57 -13.29 11.28
C GLY A 254 -10.31 -12.10 10.67
N PHE A 255 -11.17 -11.41 11.43
CA PHE A 255 -11.72 -10.15 11.01
C PHE A 255 -10.79 -8.99 11.36
N HIS A 256 -10.81 -7.97 10.51
CA HIS A 256 -10.11 -6.71 10.72
C HIS A 256 -11.11 -5.57 10.55
N ALA A 257 -11.01 -4.58 11.41
CA ALA A 257 -11.74 -3.32 11.28
C ALA A 257 -10.76 -2.16 11.16
N GLN A 258 -11.10 -1.20 10.32
CA GLN A 258 -10.36 0.05 10.15
C GLN A 258 -11.33 1.20 10.09
N VAL A 259 -11.01 2.26 10.80
CA VAL A 259 -11.72 3.54 10.74
C VAL A 259 -10.71 4.61 10.35
N ASP A 260 -11.01 5.36 9.30
CA ASP A 260 -10.24 6.49 8.82
C ASP A 260 -11.08 7.75 8.93
N VAL A 261 -10.53 8.79 9.52
CA VAL A 261 -11.18 10.11 9.62
C VAL A 261 -10.21 11.15 9.10
N GLY A 262 -10.67 11.97 8.14
CA GLY A 262 -9.79 12.98 7.58
C GLY A 262 -10.30 13.68 6.34
N ARG A 263 -9.36 14.25 5.61
CA ARG A 263 -9.60 14.99 4.36
C ARG A 263 -9.21 14.15 3.16
N TYR A 264 -10.15 13.98 2.26
CA TYR A 264 -10.02 13.18 1.05
C TYR A 264 -9.50 14.00 -0.14
N LEU A 265 -9.29 13.32 -1.24
CA LEU A 265 -8.63 13.85 -2.43
C LEU A 265 -9.41 14.98 -3.13
N ALA A 266 -10.74 14.99 -3.03
CA ALA A 266 -11.56 16.09 -3.55
C ALA A 266 -11.62 17.32 -2.60
N GLY A 267 -10.84 17.30 -1.52
CA GLY A 267 -10.83 18.34 -0.49
C GLY A 267 -11.95 18.20 0.55
N ASP A 268 -12.79 17.21 0.40
CA ASP A 268 -13.89 16.88 1.30
C ASP A 268 -13.38 16.23 2.61
N VAL A 269 -14.16 16.37 3.68
CA VAL A 269 -13.82 15.82 5.00
C VAL A 269 -14.89 14.79 5.39
N GLY A 270 -14.45 13.68 5.96
CA GLY A 270 -15.36 12.61 6.34
C GLY A 270 -14.70 11.45 7.02
N ALA A 271 -15.40 10.32 7.02
CA ALA A 271 -14.92 9.08 7.60
C ALA A 271 -15.21 7.88 6.70
N THR A 272 -14.30 6.90 6.76
CA THR A 272 -14.46 5.57 6.16
C THR A 272 -14.39 4.52 7.25
N LEU A 273 -15.35 3.59 7.25
CA LEU A 273 -15.30 2.35 8.02
C LEU A 273 -15.08 1.21 7.05
N SER A 274 -14.08 0.38 7.32
CA SER A 274 -13.78 -0.83 6.56
C SER A 274 -13.79 -2.03 7.49
N ILE A 275 -14.37 -3.13 7.04
CA ILE A 275 -14.35 -4.42 7.73
C ILE A 275 -14.00 -5.47 6.69
N ASP A 276 -13.02 -6.27 6.99
CA ASP A 276 -12.61 -7.39 6.13
C ASP A 276 -12.32 -8.65 6.94
N ARG A 277 -12.29 -9.78 6.25
CA ARG A 277 -11.92 -11.07 6.80
C ARG A 277 -10.86 -11.72 5.94
N GLU A 278 -9.81 -12.16 6.58
CA GLU A 278 -8.78 -13.01 5.99
C GLU A 278 -9.05 -14.48 6.33
N PHE A 279 -8.99 -15.33 5.31
CA PHE A 279 -9.21 -16.76 5.42
C PHE A 279 -7.87 -17.50 5.43
N SER A 280 -7.82 -18.70 6.00
CA SER A 280 -6.60 -19.52 6.11
C SER A 280 -5.94 -19.86 4.77
N ASN A 281 -6.67 -19.79 3.66
CA ASN A 281 -6.17 -19.99 2.30
C ASN A 281 -5.57 -18.71 1.67
N GLY A 282 -5.48 -17.61 2.43
CA GLY A 282 -4.96 -16.32 1.96
C GLY A 282 -5.97 -15.42 1.23
N TRP A 283 -7.22 -15.87 1.03
CA TRP A 283 -8.27 -15.01 0.50
C TRP A 283 -8.69 -13.96 1.52
N ARG A 284 -8.95 -12.75 1.03
CA ARG A 284 -9.45 -11.65 1.85
C ARG A 284 -10.66 -11.03 1.17
N VAL A 285 -11.75 -10.88 1.93
CA VAL A 285 -13.00 -10.28 1.47
C VAL A 285 -13.44 -9.26 2.50
N GLY A 286 -13.86 -8.08 2.05
CA GLY A 286 -14.32 -7.04 2.95
C GLY A 286 -15.28 -6.08 2.29
N ALA A 287 -15.83 -5.20 3.10
CA ALA A 287 -16.72 -4.11 2.69
C ALA A 287 -16.28 -2.81 3.37
N PHE A 288 -16.59 -1.70 2.75
CA PHE A 288 -16.37 -0.39 3.32
C PHE A 288 -17.57 0.54 3.10
N ALA A 289 -17.69 1.52 3.98
CA ALA A 289 -18.64 2.61 3.86
C ALA A 289 -17.90 3.93 4.11
N THR A 290 -18.07 4.88 3.19
CA THR A 290 -17.49 6.23 3.30
C THR A 290 -18.59 7.26 3.28
N LYS A 291 -18.51 8.22 4.19
CA LYS A 291 -19.37 9.41 4.19
C LYS A 291 -18.53 10.66 4.38
N THR A 292 -18.74 11.63 3.49
CA THR A 292 -18.07 12.94 3.55
C THR A 292 -19.12 14.07 3.57
N ASN A 293 -18.67 15.28 3.80
CA ASN A 293 -19.53 16.48 3.81
C ASN A 293 -20.03 16.89 2.41
N VAL A 294 -19.46 16.32 1.33
CA VAL A 294 -19.79 16.68 -0.07
C VAL A 294 -20.63 15.60 -0.75
N SER A 295 -20.58 14.36 -0.30
CA SER A 295 -21.25 13.25 -0.98
C SER A 295 -22.24 12.51 -0.08
N ALA A 296 -23.27 11.90 -0.72
CA ALA A 296 -24.03 10.84 -0.06
C ALA A 296 -23.10 9.67 0.34
N ALA A 297 -23.52 8.90 1.35
CA ALA A 297 -22.74 7.73 1.78
C ALA A 297 -22.45 6.79 0.61
N ARG A 298 -21.20 6.36 0.48
CA ARG A 298 -20.75 5.38 -0.52
C ARG A 298 -20.45 4.06 0.17
N PHE A 299 -20.85 2.99 -0.46
CA PHE A 299 -20.61 1.63 -0.01
C PHE A 299 -19.85 0.87 -1.11
N GLY A 300 -18.97 -0.02 -0.73
CA GLY A 300 -18.25 -0.84 -1.68
C GLY A 300 -17.73 -2.13 -1.06
N ILE A 301 -17.35 -3.05 -1.92
CA ILE A 301 -16.67 -4.28 -1.53
C ILE A 301 -15.18 -4.02 -1.63
N LEU A 302 -14.46 -4.30 -0.55
CA LEU A 302 -13.00 -4.25 -0.54
C LEU A 302 -12.47 -5.42 -1.38
N MET A 303 -12.01 -5.10 -2.57
CA MET A 303 -11.01 -5.92 -3.22
C MET A 303 -9.63 -5.46 -2.73
N PRO A 304 -8.59 -6.31 -2.75
CA PRO A 304 -7.27 -5.93 -2.27
C PRO A 304 -6.65 -4.84 -3.16
N THR A 305 -7.09 -3.62 -2.96
CA THR A 305 -6.50 -2.43 -3.57
C THR A 305 -5.82 -1.65 -2.47
N ALA A 306 -4.53 -1.40 -2.67
CA ALA A 306 -3.76 -0.53 -1.79
C ALA A 306 -4.48 0.81 -1.61
N SER A 307 -4.49 1.32 -0.38
CA SER A 307 -4.83 2.72 -0.14
C SER A 307 -3.98 3.60 -1.06
N LEU A 308 -4.53 4.72 -1.50
CA LEU A 308 -4.02 5.53 -2.58
C LEU A 308 -2.54 5.91 -2.46
N PHE A 309 -2.04 6.08 -1.25
CA PHE A 309 -0.69 6.53 -0.97
C PHE A 309 -0.02 5.72 0.14
N ALA A 310 -0.72 4.75 0.74
CA ALA A 310 -0.12 3.92 1.77
C ALA A 310 1.00 3.08 1.15
N ALA A 311 2.18 3.20 1.69
CA ALA A 311 3.28 2.37 1.29
C ALA A 311 2.92 0.91 1.55
N ARG A 312 3.21 0.06 0.57
CA ARG A 312 3.11 -1.40 0.72
C ARG A 312 3.77 -1.89 2.01
N ALA A 313 4.88 -1.24 2.40
CA ALA A 313 5.61 -1.61 3.61
C ALA A 313 4.81 -1.40 4.90
N MET A 314 4.07 -0.28 5.04
CA MET A 314 3.25 -0.06 6.24
C MET A 314 2.07 -1.02 6.29
N ALA A 315 1.42 -1.28 5.15
CA ALA A 315 0.39 -2.30 5.03
C ALA A 315 0.97 -3.71 5.29
N GLU A 316 2.22 -3.98 4.86
CA GLU A 316 2.90 -5.25 5.10
C GLU A 316 3.25 -5.43 6.57
N ILE A 317 3.70 -4.39 7.28
CA ILE A 317 3.92 -4.41 8.73
C ILE A 317 2.63 -4.78 9.46
N LEU A 318 1.52 -4.13 9.12
CA LEU A 318 0.22 -4.48 9.69
C LEU A 318 -0.15 -5.94 9.43
N ARG A 319 0.01 -6.41 8.20
CA ARG A 319 -0.32 -7.78 7.81
C ARG A 319 0.56 -8.83 8.50
N THR A 320 1.88 -8.66 8.45
CA THR A 320 2.83 -9.65 8.99
C THR A 320 2.64 -9.84 10.48
N GLN A 321 2.45 -8.75 11.22
CA GLN A 321 2.23 -8.84 12.66
C GLN A 321 0.85 -9.42 13.01
N ILE A 322 -0.19 -9.12 12.24
CA ILE A 322 -1.53 -9.68 12.41
C ILE A 322 -1.52 -11.19 12.14
N SER A 323 -0.92 -11.63 11.03
CA SER A 323 -0.83 -13.04 10.69
C SER A 323 -0.06 -13.86 11.75
N ALA A 324 0.98 -13.27 12.35
CA ALA A 324 1.72 -13.92 13.43
C ALA A 324 0.91 -14.02 14.74
N VAL A 325 0.03 -13.08 15.03
CA VAL A 325 -0.90 -13.13 16.18
C VAL A 325 -1.96 -14.21 15.94
N LEU A 326 -2.54 -14.30 14.75
CA LEU A 326 -3.54 -15.29 14.38
C LEU A 326 -3.00 -16.73 14.39
N ALA A 327 -1.75 -16.93 13.98
CA ALA A 327 -1.11 -18.25 14.03
C ALA A 327 -0.97 -18.82 15.47
N ARG A 328 -1.06 -17.97 16.49
CA ARG A 328 -1.06 -18.38 17.91
C ARG A 328 -2.43 -18.75 18.46
N GLY A 329 -3.50 -18.19 17.90
CA GLY A 329 -4.88 -18.39 18.36
C GLY A 329 -5.62 -19.54 17.68
N ALA A 330 -5.04 -20.21 16.69
CA ALA A 330 -5.65 -21.37 16.06
C ALA A 330 -5.47 -22.62 16.94
N PRO A 331 -6.56 -23.33 17.31
CA PRO A 331 -6.51 -24.56 18.11
C PRO A 331 -5.83 -25.72 17.37
#